data_5dcc8eb51d4b7ea4cb75d1a40ea95c5f
#
_entry.id   5dcc8eb51d4b7ea4cb75d1a40ea95c5f
#
_cell.length_a   1.000
_cell.length_b   1.000
_cell.length_c   1.000
_cell.angle_alpha   90.00
_cell.angle_beta   90.00
_cell.angle_gamma   90.00
#
_symmetry.space_group_name_H-M   'P 1'
#
loop_
_entity.id
_entity.type
_entity.pdbx_description
1 polymer ?
#
loop_
_entity_poly.entity_id
_entity_poly.type
_entity_poly.pdbx_seq_one_letter_code
_entity_poly.pdbx_strand_id
1 'polypeptide(L)'
;MRMRWILTATAVSAFLQPKTAFGQQHLNPVVDLLSAHKPVFGLYAPANRRVRPGQPAPPADSMKSQAQLAKDAVGYALQDYIFDGSMEGNFDGGYANFSEFAKGADAAGMRSGKRLTHPLFVKTPEIAPDQAKAGERIAKQLNLGVSGIVFVDVQSADEVKAGLNMMRFKSKGGTRPDDVGDAPARWGMSEKDYKDKADLWPLNPKGELVNFTIVESKAGLAKIREIAAVKGIGVLFPGAGTLRGVFTSPPDANGQRVFDEKGWENAIQQVLAACKEFKASCGYPAGAADIEMRMKQGFDVFVIGWGEPGFKAVEIGRKVGNR
;
A
#
# COMPACT_ATOMS: atom_id res chain seq x y z
N MET A 1 -39.13 -56.52 49.45
CA MET A 1 -38.16 -56.39 48.37
C MET A 1 -38.51 -55.15 47.57
N ARG A 2 -37.88 -53.98 47.87
CA ARG A 2 -38.19 -52.68 47.19
C ARG A 2 -37.04 -52.32 46.25
N MET A 3 -37.31 -52.33 44.96
CA MET A 3 -36.37 -52.03 43.91
C MET A 3 -36.29 -50.50 43.71
N ARG A 4 -35.12 -49.91 44.00
CA ARG A 4 -34.81 -48.48 43.76
C ARG A 4 -34.25 -48.33 42.36
N TRP A 5 -34.95 -47.54 41.53
CA TRP A 5 -34.44 -47.09 40.24
C TRP A 5 -33.55 -45.88 40.46
N ILE A 6 -32.32 -45.97 39.98
CA ILE A 6 -31.36 -44.84 39.95
C ILE A 6 -31.49 -44.24 38.54
N LEU A 7 -31.97 -42.99 38.47
CA LEU A 7 -31.98 -42.18 37.26
C LEU A 7 -30.63 -41.49 37.16
N THR A 8 -29.80 -41.89 36.17
CA THR A 8 -28.59 -41.21 35.80
C THR A 8 -28.94 -40.07 34.84
N ALA A 9 -28.80 -38.82 35.29
CA ALA A 9 -28.93 -37.63 34.45
C ALA A 9 -27.64 -37.38 33.67
N THR A 10 -27.68 -37.59 32.38
CA THR A 10 -26.56 -37.23 31.49
C THR A 10 -26.62 -35.74 31.21
N ALA A 11 -25.67 -34.98 31.75
CA ALA A 11 -25.51 -33.56 31.46
C ALA A 11 -24.88 -33.41 30.07
N VAL A 12 -25.64 -32.94 29.10
CA VAL A 12 -25.14 -32.53 27.79
C VAL A 12 -24.51 -31.14 27.93
N SER A 13 -23.20 -31.09 28.01
CA SER A 13 -22.44 -29.83 27.94
C SER A 13 -22.48 -29.29 26.51
N ALA A 14 -23.36 -28.32 26.28
CA ALA A 14 -23.31 -27.55 25.02
C ALA A 14 -22.04 -26.70 24.99
N PHE A 15 -21.06 -27.11 24.21
CA PHE A 15 -19.93 -26.27 23.85
C PHE A 15 -20.44 -25.09 23.03
N LEU A 16 -20.62 -23.95 23.69
CA LEU A 16 -20.75 -22.65 22.99
C LEU A 16 -19.44 -22.37 22.28
N GLN A 17 -19.38 -22.68 20.97
CA GLN A 17 -18.33 -22.17 20.12
C GLN A 17 -18.40 -20.64 20.17
N PRO A 18 -17.28 -19.93 20.43
CA PRO A 18 -17.28 -18.48 20.34
C PRO A 18 -17.65 -18.12 18.89
N LYS A 19 -18.80 -17.45 18.72
CA LYS A 19 -19.10 -16.75 17.46
C LYS A 19 -17.92 -15.81 17.23
N THR A 20 -17.07 -16.09 16.26
CA THR A 20 -16.12 -15.12 15.74
C THR A 20 -16.94 -13.90 15.38
N ALA A 21 -16.80 -12.83 16.14
CA ALA A 21 -17.37 -11.55 15.82
C ALA A 21 -16.77 -11.20 14.43
N PHE A 22 -17.60 -11.27 13.40
CA PHE A 22 -17.26 -10.67 12.11
C PHE A 22 -17.09 -9.18 12.42
N GLY A 23 -15.82 -8.75 12.54
CA GLY A 23 -15.48 -7.35 12.71
C GLY A 23 -16.16 -6.55 11.61
N GLN A 24 -16.53 -5.32 11.90
CA GLN A 24 -17.15 -4.43 10.94
C GLN A 24 -16.27 -4.39 9.68
N GLN A 25 -16.81 -4.80 8.55
CA GLN A 25 -16.10 -4.83 7.28
C GLN A 25 -15.67 -3.41 6.89
N HIS A 26 -14.38 -3.21 6.61
CA HIS A 26 -13.85 -1.94 6.17
C HIS A 26 -14.32 -1.58 4.76
N LEU A 27 -14.41 -0.29 4.47
CA LEU A 27 -14.59 0.23 3.12
C LEU A 27 -13.39 -0.16 2.24
N ASN A 28 -12.18 -0.01 2.80
CA ASN A 28 -10.92 -0.37 2.18
C ASN A 28 -10.59 -1.85 2.43
N PRO A 29 -10.70 -2.74 1.42
CA PRO A 29 -10.43 -4.16 1.59
C PRO A 29 -8.99 -4.48 1.99
N VAL A 30 -8.03 -3.60 1.72
CA VAL A 30 -6.64 -3.77 2.15
C VAL A 30 -6.55 -3.80 3.67
N VAL A 31 -7.35 -2.98 4.37
CA VAL A 31 -7.37 -2.97 5.84
C VAL A 31 -7.83 -4.32 6.40
N ASP A 32 -8.89 -4.93 5.81
CA ASP A 32 -9.36 -6.24 6.25
C ASP A 32 -8.29 -7.33 6.03
N LEU A 33 -7.58 -7.28 4.90
CA LEU A 33 -6.52 -8.24 4.60
C LEU A 33 -5.34 -8.10 5.56
N LEU A 34 -4.87 -6.87 5.79
CA LEU A 34 -3.79 -6.59 6.74
C LEU A 34 -4.18 -6.99 8.16
N SER A 35 -5.39 -6.68 8.60
CA SER A 35 -5.92 -7.07 9.92
C SER A 35 -6.00 -8.58 10.11
N ALA A 36 -6.23 -9.31 9.01
CA ALA A 36 -6.30 -10.77 9.00
C ALA A 36 -4.95 -11.44 8.72
N HIS A 37 -3.85 -10.67 8.61
CA HIS A 37 -2.51 -11.14 8.22
C HIS A 37 -2.52 -11.96 6.93
N LYS A 38 -3.35 -11.55 5.97
CA LYS A 38 -3.43 -12.17 4.64
C LYS A 38 -2.57 -11.40 3.65
N PRO A 39 -1.94 -12.08 2.69
CA PRO A 39 -1.14 -11.41 1.67
C PRO A 39 -1.99 -10.46 0.83
N VAL A 40 -1.39 -9.32 0.45
CA VAL A 40 -2.02 -8.23 -0.30
C VAL A 40 -1.23 -7.98 -1.58
N PHE A 41 -1.92 -7.91 -2.72
CA PHE A 41 -1.31 -7.78 -4.04
C PHE A 41 -1.82 -6.54 -4.75
N GLY A 42 -0.95 -5.57 -5.01
CA GLY A 42 -1.26 -4.39 -5.81
C GLY A 42 -0.44 -4.34 -7.09
N LEU A 43 -1.07 -3.86 -8.14
CA LEU A 43 -0.39 -3.60 -9.40
C LEU A 43 -0.14 -2.11 -9.59
N TYR A 44 0.99 -1.76 -10.19
CA TYR A 44 1.16 -0.42 -10.72
C TYR A 44 0.02 -0.08 -11.68
N ALA A 45 -0.49 1.14 -11.60
CA ALA A 45 -1.44 1.65 -12.59
C ALA A 45 -0.85 1.47 -14.00
N PRO A 46 -1.64 0.99 -14.97
CA PRO A 46 -1.18 0.91 -16.35
C PRO A 46 -0.82 2.31 -16.85
N ALA A 47 0.23 2.39 -17.64
CA ALA A 47 0.71 3.64 -18.22
C ALA A 47 1.08 3.43 -19.68
N ASN A 48 0.93 4.48 -20.46
CA ASN A 48 1.46 4.48 -21.82
C ASN A 48 2.99 4.34 -21.81
N ARG A 49 3.54 3.70 -22.84
CA ARG A 49 4.97 3.53 -22.97
C ARG A 49 5.69 4.88 -22.95
N ARG A 50 6.63 5.05 -22.03
CA ARG A 50 7.48 6.25 -22.01
C ARG A 50 8.38 6.24 -23.23
N VAL A 51 8.41 7.36 -23.95
CA VAL A 51 9.37 7.60 -25.04
C VAL A 51 10.74 7.85 -24.42
N ARG A 52 11.72 7.04 -24.80
CA ARG A 52 13.11 7.26 -24.37
C ARG A 52 13.78 8.23 -25.34
N PRO A 53 14.74 9.07 -24.89
CA PRO A 53 15.52 9.91 -25.80
C PRO A 53 16.06 9.09 -26.98
N GLY A 54 15.88 9.58 -28.21
CA GLY A 54 16.31 8.90 -29.44
C GLY A 54 15.37 7.79 -29.96
N GLN A 55 14.27 7.49 -29.29
CA GLN A 55 13.25 6.57 -29.81
C GLN A 55 12.09 7.36 -30.46
N PRO A 56 11.50 6.85 -31.55
CA PRO A 56 10.32 7.46 -32.15
C PRO A 56 9.14 7.40 -31.13
N ALA A 57 8.36 8.47 -31.13
CA ALA A 57 7.11 8.48 -30.37
C ALA A 57 6.17 7.36 -30.86
N PRO A 58 5.47 6.65 -29.96
CA PRO A 58 4.46 5.70 -30.40
C PRO A 58 3.37 6.44 -31.20
N PRO A 59 2.70 5.77 -32.13
CA PRO A 59 1.59 6.35 -32.87
C PRO A 59 0.54 6.93 -31.92
N ALA A 60 -0.02 8.10 -32.23
CA ALA A 60 -0.98 8.78 -31.35
C ALA A 60 -2.23 7.93 -31.05
N ASP A 61 -2.67 7.13 -32.01
CA ASP A 61 -3.78 6.19 -31.91
C ASP A 61 -3.49 4.97 -30.99
N SER A 62 -2.20 4.70 -30.70
CA SER A 62 -1.79 3.67 -29.74
C SER A 62 -1.77 4.16 -28.29
N MET A 63 -1.93 5.47 -28.05
CA MET A 63 -1.91 6.06 -26.71
C MET A 63 -3.31 5.99 -26.09
N LYS A 64 -3.41 5.31 -24.96
CA LYS A 64 -4.65 5.27 -24.17
C LYS A 64 -4.85 6.54 -23.36
N SER A 65 -6.08 7.02 -23.27
CA SER A 65 -6.43 8.09 -22.31
C SER A 65 -6.34 7.58 -20.86
N GLN A 66 -6.25 8.50 -19.89
CA GLN A 66 -6.24 8.11 -18.46
C GLN A 66 -7.50 7.32 -18.07
N ALA A 67 -8.65 7.64 -18.65
CA ALA A 67 -9.90 6.89 -18.43
C ALA A 67 -9.82 5.45 -18.98
N GLN A 68 -9.20 5.24 -20.13
CA GLN A 68 -8.97 3.90 -20.68
C GLN A 68 -8.00 3.09 -19.82
N LEU A 69 -6.91 3.70 -19.38
CA LEU A 69 -5.94 3.08 -18.47
C LEU A 69 -6.60 2.69 -17.14
N ALA A 70 -7.44 3.58 -16.60
CA ALA A 70 -8.19 3.31 -15.37
C ALA A 70 -9.18 2.14 -15.55
N LYS A 71 -9.88 2.08 -16.68
CA LYS A 71 -10.77 0.96 -17.01
C LYS A 71 -10.02 -0.36 -17.08
N ASP A 72 -8.82 -0.38 -17.69
CA ASP A 72 -7.98 -1.58 -17.72
C ASP A 72 -7.59 -2.00 -16.30
N ALA A 73 -7.18 -1.04 -15.45
CA ALA A 73 -6.78 -1.32 -14.08
C ALA A 73 -7.94 -1.89 -13.25
N VAL A 74 -9.12 -1.26 -13.29
CA VAL A 74 -10.31 -1.73 -12.55
C VAL A 74 -10.80 -3.08 -13.10
N GLY A 75 -10.58 -3.36 -14.39
CA GLY A 75 -10.96 -4.63 -15.02
C GLY A 75 -10.15 -5.85 -14.55
N TYR A 76 -8.98 -5.66 -13.94
CA TYR A 76 -8.19 -6.78 -13.43
C TYR A 76 -8.57 -7.12 -11.98
N ALA A 77 -9.48 -8.06 -11.82
CA ALA A 77 -10.14 -8.38 -10.55
C ALA A 77 -9.25 -9.05 -9.49
N LEU A 78 -8.06 -9.55 -9.85
CA LEU A 78 -7.21 -10.30 -8.91
C LEU A 78 -6.29 -9.41 -8.07
N GLN A 79 -6.13 -8.13 -8.41
CA GLN A 79 -5.41 -7.19 -7.56
C GLN A 79 -6.28 -6.69 -6.41
N ASP A 80 -5.65 -6.37 -5.28
CA ASP A 80 -6.34 -5.87 -4.08
C ASP A 80 -6.33 -4.34 -4.01
N TYR A 81 -5.41 -3.67 -4.71
CA TYR A 81 -5.30 -2.22 -4.80
C TYR A 81 -4.54 -1.80 -6.07
N ILE A 82 -4.74 -0.56 -6.50
CA ILE A 82 -4.00 0.07 -7.60
C ILE A 82 -2.93 0.97 -6.99
N PHE A 83 -1.69 0.81 -7.44
CA PHE A 83 -0.53 1.58 -6.97
C PHE A 83 -0.07 2.57 -8.04
N ASP A 84 0.12 3.85 -7.71
CA ASP A 84 0.64 4.84 -8.64
C ASP A 84 1.86 5.57 -8.05
N GLY A 85 2.93 5.64 -8.85
CA GLY A 85 4.17 6.32 -8.50
C GLY A 85 4.43 7.59 -9.31
N SER A 86 3.47 8.06 -10.10
CA SER A 86 3.69 9.16 -11.06
C SER A 86 3.98 10.51 -10.40
N MET A 87 3.49 10.70 -9.17
CA MET A 87 3.65 11.96 -8.41
C MET A 87 4.97 12.07 -7.64
N GLU A 88 5.76 11.00 -7.54
CA GLU A 88 7.01 10.98 -6.77
C GLU A 88 8.03 12.01 -7.26
N GLY A 89 8.36 12.01 -8.56
CA GLY A 89 9.38 12.88 -9.13
C GLY A 89 8.86 14.18 -9.74
N ASN A 90 7.63 14.19 -10.24
CA ASN A 90 6.95 15.36 -10.81
C ASN A 90 5.52 15.43 -10.29
N PHE A 91 5.37 16.09 -9.13
CA PHE A 91 4.07 16.12 -8.46
C PHE A 91 2.97 16.73 -9.32
N ASP A 92 3.17 17.90 -9.89
CA ASP A 92 2.08 18.63 -10.58
C ASP A 92 1.62 17.91 -11.85
N GLY A 93 2.55 17.44 -12.68
CA GLY A 93 2.23 16.65 -13.88
C GLY A 93 1.63 15.28 -13.52
N GLY A 94 2.17 14.62 -12.51
CA GLY A 94 1.64 13.37 -11.99
C GLY A 94 0.24 13.52 -11.41
N TYR A 95 0.01 14.58 -10.63
CA TYR A 95 -1.29 14.88 -10.02
C TYR A 95 -2.37 15.15 -11.07
N ALA A 96 -2.07 15.94 -12.10
CA ALA A 96 -3.02 16.22 -13.18
C ALA A 96 -3.45 14.93 -13.90
N ASN A 97 -2.47 14.09 -14.30
CA ASN A 97 -2.74 12.82 -14.96
C ASN A 97 -3.49 11.84 -14.05
N PHE A 98 -3.07 11.73 -12.79
CA PHE A 98 -3.70 10.83 -11.83
C PHE A 98 -5.12 11.29 -11.47
N SER A 99 -5.42 12.58 -11.45
CA SER A 99 -6.79 13.09 -11.24
C SER A 99 -7.75 12.57 -12.31
N GLU A 100 -7.33 12.58 -13.58
CA GLU A 100 -8.12 12.03 -14.69
C GLU A 100 -8.21 10.50 -14.62
N PHE A 101 -7.13 9.83 -14.23
CA PHE A 101 -7.13 8.38 -13.97
C PHE A 101 -8.15 8.02 -12.88
N ALA A 102 -8.14 8.74 -11.77
CA ALA A 102 -9.02 8.49 -10.64
C ALA A 102 -10.51 8.71 -11.01
N LYS A 103 -10.84 9.74 -11.82
CA LYS A 103 -12.19 9.92 -12.39
C LYS A 103 -12.57 8.75 -13.30
N GLY A 104 -11.63 8.28 -14.13
CA GLY A 104 -11.83 7.11 -14.98
C GLY A 104 -12.08 5.83 -14.18
N ALA A 105 -11.40 5.65 -13.05
CA ALA A 105 -11.60 4.50 -12.16
C ALA A 105 -12.98 4.50 -11.49
N ASP A 106 -13.47 5.67 -11.07
CA ASP A 106 -14.85 5.81 -10.58
C ASP A 106 -15.88 5.41 -11.65
N ALA A 107 -15.70 5.92 -12.87
CA ALA A 107 -16.58 5.61 -14.00
C ALA A 107 -16.52 4.12 -14.40
N ALA A 108 -15.38 3.46 -14.18
CA ALA A 108 -15.19 2.03 -14.41
C ALA A 108 -15.77 1.12 -13.31
N GLY A 109 -16.31 1.69 -12.23
CA GLY A 109 -16.97 0.93 -11.16
C GLY A 109 -16.02 0.46 -10.04
N MET A 110 -15.16 1.35 -9.56
CA MET A 110 -14.22 1.05 -8.46
C MET A 110 -14.90 0.75 -7.11
N ARG A 111 -16.24 0.66 -7.07
CA ARG A 111 -17.01 0.31 -5.87
C ARG A 111 -17.99 -0.82 -6.13
N SER A 112 -18.18 -1.66 -5.11
CA SER A 112 -19.24 -2.65 -5.04
C SER A 112 -20.05 -2.41 -3.76
N GLY A 113 -21.27 -1.90 -3.89
CA GLY A 113 -22.06 -1.44 -2.76
C GLY A 113 -21.35 -0.33 -1.98
N LYS A 114 -21.11 -0.56 -0.71
CA LYS A 114 -20.41 0.39 0.20
C LYS A 114 -18.89 0.16 0.26
N ARG A 115 -18.32 -0.70 -0.58
CA ARG A 115 -16.92 -1.10 -0.50
C ARG A 115 -16.15 -0.71 -1.75
N LEU A 116 -14.90 -0.29 -1.59
CA LEU A 116 -13.97 -0.15 -2.69
C LEU A 116 -13.56 -1.55 -3.20
N THR A 117 -13.44 -1.71 -4.51
CA THR A 117 -12.91 -2.93 -5.12
C THR A 117 -11.40 -2.84 -5.32
N HIS A 118 -10.94 -1.65 -5.69
CA HIS A 118 -9.55 -1.35 -6.01
C HIS A 118 -9.14 -0.01 -5.38
N PRO A 119 -8.92 0.07 -4.05
CA PRO A 119 -8.46 1.30 -3.41
C PRO A 119 -7.17 1.80 -4.04
N LEU A 120 -7.05 3.12 -4.16
CA LEU A 120 -5.92 3.80 -4.80
C LEU A 120 -4.84 4.10 -3.75
N PHE A 121 -3.60 3.72 -4.05
CA PHE A 121 -2.41 4.00 -3.26
C PHE A 121 -1.42 4.78 -4.11
N VAL A 122 -0.93 5.90 -3.59
CA VAL A 122 -0.08 6.80 -4.37
C VAL A 122 1.21 7.17 -3.64
N LYS A 123 2.32 7.20 -4.36
CA LYS A 123 3.55 7.77 -3.86
C LYS A 123 3.41 9.30 -3.74
N THR A 124 3.97 9.85 -2.67
CA THR A 124 4.19 11.30 -2.54
C THR A 124 5.69 11.59 -2.72
N PRO A 125 6.09 12.80 -3.15
CA PRO A 125 7.49 13.20 -3.05
C PRO A 125 8.01 13.10 -1.61
N GLU A 126 9.33 13.08 -1.45
CA GLU A 126 9.98 13.08 -0.13
C GLU A 126 9.37 14.14 0.81
N ILE A 127 9.20 13.77 2.08
CA ILE A 127 8.64 14.65 3.11
C ILE A 127 9.67 15.66 3.56
N ALA A 128 10.88 15.23 3.84
CA ALA A 128 12.03 16.10 3.96
C ALA A 128 12.56 16.44 2.54
N PRO A 129 13.04 17.61 2.21
CA PRO A 129 13.41 18.72 3.08
C PRO A 129 12.32 19.79 3.29
N ASP A 130 11.12 19.67 2.71
CA ASP A 130 10.07 20.70 2.79
C ASP A 130 8.76 20.09 3.30
N GLN A 131 8.62 20.04 4.63
CA GLN A 131 7.46 19.46 5.28
C GLN A 131 6.16 20.24 5.01
N ALA A 132 6.23 21.56 4.83
CA ALA A 132 5.04 22.37 4.53
C ALA A 132 4.47 21.98 3.16
N LYS A 133 5.32 21.89 2.14
CA LYS A 133 4.95 21.46 0.79
C LYS A 133 4.53 19.99 0.76
N ALA A 134 5.15 19.13 1.54
CA ALA A 134 4.73 17.74 1.68
C ALA A 134 3.31 17.65 2.24
N GLY A 135 2.97 18.43 3.27
CA GLY A 135 1.63 18.49 3.83
C GLY A 135 0.57 18.94 2.81
N GLU A 136 0.85 19.96 2.01
CA GLU A 136 -0.03 20.40 0.92
C GLU A 136 -0.25 19.31 -0.12
N ARG A 137 0.81 18.61 -0.53
CA ARG A 137 0.77 17.52 -1.51
C ARG A 137 -0.03 16.33 -1.00
N ILE A 138 0.22 15.89 0.23
CA ILE A 138 -0.51 14.80 0.87
C ILE A 138 -2.00 15.16 0.99
N ALA A 139 -2.34 16.39 1.40
CA ALA A 139 -3.73 16.83 1.48
C ALA A 139 -4.41 16.80 0.10
N LYS A 140 -3.76 17.30 -0.96
CA LYS A 140 -4.26 17.23 -2.34
C LYS A 140 -4.50 15.79 -2.80
N GLN A 141 -3.56 14.88 -2.54
CA GLN A 141 -3.69 13.47 -2.87
C GLN A 141 -4.88 12.82 -2.14
N LEU A 142 -5.01 13.07 -0.84
CA LEU A 142 -6.13 12.54 -0.04
C LEU A 142 -7.48 13.14 -0.49
N ASN A 143 -7.50 14.38 -0.97
CA ASN A 143 -8.69 15.04 -1.51
C ASN A 143 -9.16 14.44 -2.85
N LEU A 144 -8.28 13.71 -3.56
CA LEU A 144 -8.67 12.84 -4.67
C LEU A 144 -9.34 11.52 -4.23
N GLY A 145 -9.45 11.26 -2.92
CA GLY A 145 -10.06 10.03 -2.39
C GLY A 145 -9.18 8.80 -2.47
N VAL A 146 -7.85 8.95 -2.52
CA VAL A 146 -6.94 7.80 -2.36
C VAL A 146 -7.07 7.20 -0.97
N SER A 147 -6.83 5.90 -0.86
CA SER A 147 -6.92 5.14 0.38
C SER A 147 -5.56 4.90 1.03
N GLY A 148 -4.49 5.24 0.34
CA GLY A 148 -3.15 5.11 0.89
C GLY A 148 -2.16 6.12 0.32
N ILE A 149 -1.26 6.59 1.20
CA ILE A 149 -0.11 7.42 0.86
C ILE A 149 1.17 6.62 1.12
N VAL A 150 2.06 6.63 0.15
CA VAL A 150 3.34 5.94 0.19
C VAL A 150 4.46 6.96 0.36
N PHE A 151 5.10 6.95 1.53
CA PHE A 151 6.27 7.77 1.82
C PHE A 151 7.50 7.12 1.21
N VAL A 152 8.31 7.92 0.51
CA VAL A 152 9.53 7.47 -0.16
C VAL A 152 10.77 7.99 0.54
N ASP A 153 11.87 7.25 0.44
CA ASP A 153 13.19 7.55 1.02
C ASP A 153 13.18 8.09 2.46
N VAL A 154 12.35 7.47 3.29
CA VAL A 154 12.25 7.87 4.70
C VAL A 154 13.56 7.59 5.44
N GLN A 155 14.08 8.59 6.14
CA GLN A 155 15.38 8.53 6.81
C GLN A 155 15.31 8.69 8.33
N SER A 156 14.13 8.95 8.90
CA SER A 156 13.96 9.08 10.36
C SER A 156 12.55 8.78 10.84
N ALA A 157 12.44 8.42 12.12
CA ALA A 157 11.16 8.26 12.80
C ALA A 157 10.34 9.57 12.85
N ASP A 158 11.01 10.71 12.98
CA ASP A 158 10.33 12.01 13.06
C ASP A 158 9.74 12.42 11.71
N GLU A 159 10.41 12.08 10.61
CA GLU A 159 9.87 12.25 9.27
C GLU A 159 8.58 11.42 9.07
N VAL A 160 8.59 10.15 9.50
CA VAL A 160 7.39 9.32 9.47
C VAL A 160 6.26 9.92 10.29
N LYS A 161 6.53 10.33 11.55
CA LYS A 161 5.52 10.95 12.40
C LYS A 161 4.93 12.21 11.76
N ALA A 162 5.78 13.06 11.16
CA ALA A 162 5.33 14.24 10.43
C ALA A 162 4.38 13.87 9.28
N GLY A 163 4.77 12.92 8.43
CA GLY A 163 3.94 12.45 7.32
C GLY A 163 2.60 11.84 7.79
N LEU A 164 2.63 11.02 8.83
CA LEU A 164 1.40 10.45 9.39
C LEU A 164 0.45 11.53 9.94
N ASN A 165 0.98 12.57 10.58
CA ASN A 165 0.19 13.71 11.04
C ASN A 165 -0.41 14.50 9.86
N MET A 166 0.29 14.60 8.72
CA MET A 166 -0.21 15.25 7.51
C MET A 166 -1.36 14.44 6.85
N MET A 167 -1.47 13.15 7.09
CA MET A 167 -2.60 12.34 6.61
C MET A 167 -3.86 12.50 7.45
N ARG A 168 -3.76 12.97 8.68
CA ARG A 168 -4.85 13.04 9.65
C ARG A 168 -5.40 14.46 9.77
N PHE A 169 -6.72 14.59 9.84
CA PHE A 169 -7.37 15.89 10.09
C PHE A 169 -6.95 16.51 11.42
N LYS A 170 -6.96 17.84 11.49
CA LYS A 170 -6.67 18.58 12.73
C LYS A 170 -7.58 18.14 13.86
N SER A 171 -8.87 17.91 13.59
CA SER A 171 -9.85 17.41 14.56
C SER A 171 -9.53 16.02 15.13
N LYS A 172 -8.60 15.28 14.48
CA LYS A 172 -8.12 13.97 14.93
C LYS A 172 -6.68 13.97 15.41
N GLY A 173 -6.16 15.15 15.74
CA GLY A 173 -4.79 15.33 16.23
C GLY A 173 -3.71 15.31 15.17
N GLY A 174 -4.07 15.51 13.90
CA GLY A 174 -3.14 15.67 12.78
C GLY A 174 -2.98 17.12 12.35
N THR A 175 -2.45 17.31 11.13
CA THR A 175 -2.21 18.64 10.54
C THR A 175 -2.94 18.83 9.20
N ARG A 176 -3.63 17.81 8.67
CA ARG A 176 -4.40 17.91 7.42
C ARG A 176 -5.50 18.96 7.55
N PRO A 177 -5.63 19.90 6.58
CA PRO A 177 -6.77 20.80 6.49
C PRO A 177 -8.11 20.04 6.41
N ASP A 178 -9.20 20.71 6.80
CA ASP A 178 -10.54 20.12 6.81
C ASP A 178 -11.20 20.07 5.41
N ASP A 179 -10.55 20.59 4.37
CA ASP A 179 -10.98 20.43 2.99
C ASP A 179 -10.85 18.94 2.57
N VAL A 180 -11.88 18.42 1.90
CA VAL A 180 -11.97 17.00 1.54
C VAL A 180 -12.04 16.75 0.03
N GLY A 181 -12.16 17.82 -0.79
CA GLY A 181 -12.26 17.73 -2.25
C GLY A 181 -13.31 16.70 -2.72
N ASP A 182 -12.94 15.88 -3.70
CA ASP A 182 -13.79 14.84 -4.29
C ASP A 182 -13.85 13.54 -3.48
N ALA A 183 -13.08 13.43 -2.41
CA ALA A 183 -12.89 12.18 -1.68
C ALA A 183 -14.19 11.57 -1.10
N PRO A 184 -15.14 12.36 -0.51
CA PRO A 184 -16.40 11.80 -0.03
C PRO A 184 -17.22 11.17 -1.15
N ALA A 185 -17.33 11.84 -2.29
CA ALA A 185 -18.06 11.33 -3.46
C ALA A 185 -17.44 10.03 -3.98
N ARG A 186 -16.11 9.98 -4.06
CA ARG A 186 -15.37 8.78 -4.49
C ARG A 186 -15.55 7.61 -3.53
N TRP A 187 -15.57 7.86 -2.23
CA TRP A 187 -15.85 6.82 -1.23
C TRP A 187 -17.36 6.51 -1.10
N GLY A 188 -18.24 7.26 -1.78
CA GLY A 188 -19.68 7.04 -1.79
C GLY A 188 -20.36 7.36 -0.46
N MET A 189 -19.92 8.42 0.21
CA MET A 189 -20.43 8.81 1.52
C MET A 189 -20.53 10.32 1.69
N SER A 190 -21.15 10.75 2.78
CA SER A 190 -21.21 12.17 3.15
C SER A 190 -19.82 12.68 3.56
N GLU A 191 -19.60 13.99 3.50
CA GLU A 191 -18.39 14.64 4.00
C GLU A 191 -18.14 14.31 5.47
N LYS A 192 -19.21 14.32 6.28
CA LYS A 192 -19.12 13.96 7.71
C LYS A 192 -18.62 12.54 7.89
N ASP A 193 -19.21 11.56 7.19
CA ASP A 193 -18.82 10.16 7.30
C ASP A 193 -17.40 9.94 6.77
N TYR A 194 -17.00 10.67 5.71
CA TYR A 194 -15.64 10.63 5.23
C TYR A 194 -14.65 11.12 6.29
N LYS A 195 -14.89 12.29 6.90
CA LYS A 195 -14.03 12.81 7.98
C LYS A 195 -13.94 11.85 9.16
N ASP A 196 -15.02 11.14 9.48
CA ASP A 196 -15.02 10.14 10.55
C ASP A 196 -14.15 8.91 10.21
N LYS A 197 -14.15 8.48 8.94
CA LYS A 197 -13.47 7.26 8.47
C LYS A 197 -12.06 7.49 7.91
N ALA A 198 -11.79 8.68 7.36
CA ALA A 198 -10.49 9.03 6.77
C ALA A 198 -9.45 9.30 7.87
N ASP A 199 -9.09 8.26 8.58
CA ASP A 199 -8.04 8.22 9.61
C ASP A 199 -7.15 7.00 9.40
N LEU A 200 -5.97 7.01 10.01
CA LEU A 200 -4.93 6.00 9.80
C LEU A 200 -5.23 4.68 10.51
N TRP A 201 -5.28 3.61 9.76
CA TRP A 201 -5.13 2.26 10.27
C TRP A 201 -3.61 1.90 10.32
N PRO A 202 -3.07 1.22 11.33
CA PRO A 202 -3.76 0.64 12.50
C PRO A 202 -3.90 1.58 13.71
N LEU A 203 -3.46 2.84 13.62
CA LEU A 203 -3.53 3.80 14.73
C LEU A 203 -4.97 3.99 15.23
N ASN A 204 -5.91 4.06 14.30
CA ASN A 204 -7.33 3.99 14.54
C ASN A 204 -7.87 2.69 13.91
N PRO A 205 -8.35 1.72 14.70
CA PRO A 205 -8.89 0.47 14.16
C PRO A 205 -10.10 0.63 13.23
N LYS A 206 -10.76 1.79 13.24
CA LYS A 206 -11.88 2.12 12.32
C LYS A 206 -11.42 3.00 11.14
N GLY A 207 -10.13 3.31 11.06
CA GLY A 207 -9.54 4.10 9.99
C GLY A 207 -9.51 3.33 8.67
N GLU A 208 -9.66 4.06 7.58
CA GLU A 208 -9.71 3.51 6.22
C GLU A 208 -8.48 3.94 5.39
N LEU A 209 -7.60 4.79 5.95
CA LEU A 209 -6.34 5.20 5.32
C LEU A 209 -5.20 4.30 5.78
N VAL A 210 -4.34 3.90 4.84
CA VAL A 210 -3.14 3.10 5.12
C VAL A 210 -1.90 3.83 4.65
N ASN A 211 -0.89 3.89 5.49
CA ASN A 211 0.42 4.39 5.11
C ASN A 211 1.34 3.23 4.71
N PHE A 212 2.06 3.40 3.59
CA PHE A 212 3.23 2.61 3.26
C PHE A 212 4.47 3.48 3.46
N THR A 213 5.48 2.97 4.14
CA THR A 213 6.74 3.67 4.41
C THR A 213 7.88 2.93 3.72
N ILE A 214 8.56 3.57 2.77
CA ILE A 214 9.68 2.98 2.03
C ILE A 214 11.01 3.48 2.61
N VAL A 215 11.88 2.53 2.97
CA VAL A 215 13.26 2.78 3.37
C VAL A 215 14.17 2.31 2.23
N GLU A 216 14.93 3.24 1.64
CA GLU A 216 15.67 2.97 0.41
C GLU A 216 17.03 3.69 0.34
N SER A 217 17.54 4.16 1.50
CA SER A 217 18.87 4.75 1.64
C SER A 217 19.65 4.14 2.79
N LYS A 218 20.98 4.30 2.81
CA LYS A 218 21.83 3.89 3.94
C LYS A 218 21.45 4.60 5.24
N ALA A 219 21.04 5.88 5.16
CA ALA A 219 20.60 6.65 6.30
C ALA A 219 19.32 6.09 6.92
N GLY A 220 18.33 5.76 6.10
CA GLY A 220 17.08 5.11 6.55
C GLY A 220 17.34 3.71 7.12
N LEU A 221 18.19 2.90 6.47
CA LEU A 221 18.56 1.57 6.97
C LEU A 221 19.24 1.64 8.35
N ALA A 222 20.11 2.64 8.58
CA ALA A 222 20.77 2.82 9.88
C ALA A 222 19.78 3.10 11.02
N LYS A 223 18.59 3.62 10.70
CA LYS A 223 17.53 3.97 11.66
C LYS A 223 16.27 3.11 11.52
N ILE A 224 16.38 1.99 10.83
CA ILE A 224 15.22 1.15 10.48
C ILE A 224 14.38 0.75 11.69
N ARG A 225 15.00 0.45 12.83
CA ARG A 225 14.28 0.07 14.05
C ARG A 225 13.50 1.23 14.65
N GLU A 226 14.09 2.44 14.65
CA GLU A 226 13.41 3.66 15.11
C GLU A 226 12.22 3.99 14.20
N ILE A 227 12.40 3.86 12.89
CA ILE A 227 11.35 4.02 11.88
C ILE A 227 10.23 3.00 12.12
N ALA A 228 10.57 1.71 12.21
CA ALA A 228 9.60 0.64 12.38
C ALA A 228 8.81 0.72 13.70
N ALA A 229 9.38 1.34 14.73
CA ALA A 229 8.72 1.56 16.02
C ALA A 229 7.61 2.63 15.98
N VAL A 230 7.51 3.43 14.92
CA VAL A 230 6.50 4.48 14.79
C VAL A 230 5.11 3.88 14.64
N LYS A 231 4.23 4.16 15.60
CA LYS A 231 2.83 3.72 15.54
C LYS A 231 2.09 4.44 14.41
N GLY A 232 1.31 3.70 13.64
CA GLY A 232 0.52 4.25 12.54
C GLY A 232 1.07 3.91 11.16
N ILE A 233 2.28 3.36 11.04
CA ILE A 233 2.74 2.72 9.80
C ILE A 233 1.84 1.51 9.54
N GLY A 234 1.21 1.48 8.38
CA GLY A 234 0.43 0.33 7.92
C GLY A 234 1.33 -0.77 7.35
N VAL A 235 2.29 -0.39 6.51
CA VAL A 235 3.23 -1.31 5.86
C VAL A 235 4.61 -0.67 5.76
N LEU A 236 5.65 -1.42 6.10
CA LEU A 236 7.04 -1.00 5.93
C LEU A 236 7.65 -1.73 4.73
N PHE A 237 8.36 -0.98 3.87
CA PHE A 237 8.94 -1.48 2.62
C PHE A 237 10.45 -1.26 2.54
N PRO A 238 11.26 -2.24 2.10
CA PRO A 238 12.56 -1.95 1.48
C PRO A 238 12.32 -1.45 0.05
N GLY A 239 12.84 -0.29 -0.29
CA GLY A 239 12.85 0.21 -1.67
C GLY A 239 13.88 -0.56 -2.52
N ALA A 240 13.61 -1.85 -2.77
CA ALA A 240 14.58 -2.79 -3.34
C ALA A 240 15.20 -2.32 -4.66
N GLY A 241 14.43 -1.60 -5.50
CA GLY A 241 14.94 -1.03 -6.75
C GLY A 241 15.99 0.06 -6.52
N THR A 242 15.68 1.03 -5.66
CA THR A 242 16.60 2.13 -5.29
C THR A 242 17.81 1.59 -4.53
N LEU A 243 17.59 0.70 -3.58
CA LEU A 243 18.68 0.03 -2.82
C LEU A 243 19.63 -0.72 -3.74
N ARG A 244 19.17 -1.29 -4.86
CA ARG A 244 20.07 -1.90 -5.83
C ARG A 244 21.09 -0.87 -6.37
N GLY A 245 20.67 0.35 -6.63
CA GLY A 245 21.58 1.46 -6.98
C GLY A 245 22.54 1.82 -5.85
N VAL A 246 22.05 1.87 -4.61
CA VAL A 246 22.86 2.17 -3.40
C VAL A 246 23.97 1.14 -3.16
N PHE A 247 23.71 -0.12 -3.52
CA PHE A 247 24.66 -1.23 -3.40
C PHE A 247 25.36 -1.54 -4.73
N THR A 248 25.33 -0.63 -5.69
CA THR A 248 26.11 -0.73 -6.93
C THR A 248 27.21 0.34 -6.91
N SER A 249 28.46 -0.06 -7.16
CA SER A 249 29.60 0.85 -7.17
C SER A 249 29.45 1.96 -8.24
N PRO A 250 30.06 3.13 -8.04
CA PRO A 250 30.30 4.03 -9.15
C PRO A 250 31.03 3.30 -10.29
N PRO A 251 30.93 3.79 -11.55
CA PRO A 251 31.70 3.20 -12.64
C PRO A 251 33.21 3.37 -12.40
N ASP A 252 33.97 2.31 -12.67
CA ASP A 252 35.43 2.36 -12.66
C ASP A 252 35.99 3.09 -13.93
N ALA A 253 37.30 3.10 -14.11
CA ALA A 253 37.96 3.72 -15.25
C ALA A 253 37.52 3.12 -16.61
N ASN A 254 36.99 1.90 -16.63
CA ASN A 254 36.47 1.20 -17.80
C ASN A 254 34.95 1.34 -17.95
N GLY A 255 34.30 2.11 -17.05
CA GLY A 255 32.83 2.26 -17.01
C GLY A 255 32.11 1.07 -16.39
N GLN A 256 32.81 0.12 -15.76
CA GLN A 256 32.23 -1.06 -15.16
C GLN A 256 31.70 -0.72 -13.75
N ARG A 257 30.55 -1.30 -13.42
CA ARG A 257 29.91 -1.19 -12.10
C ARG A 257 29.79 -2.56 -11.47
N VAL A 258 30.09 -2.65 -10.18
CA VAL A 258 29.98 -3.89 -9.41
C VAL A 258 28.75 -3.78 -8.50
N PHE A 259 27.85 -4.74 -8.61
CA PHE A 259 26.69 -4.86 -7.75
C PHE A 259 27.02 -5.76 -6.55
N ASP A 260 26.90 -5.23 -5.33
CA ASP A 260 26.99 -5.99 -4.08
C ASP A 260 25.62 -6.62 -3.78
N GLU A 261 25.35 -7.77 -4.37
CA GLU A 261 24.11 -8.52 -4.20
C GLU A 261 23.90 -8.95 -2.74
N LYS A 262 24.97 -9.35 -2.05
CA LYS A 262 24.90 -9.76 -0.65
C LYS A 262 24.54 -8.59 0.26
N GLY A 263 25.17 -7.44 0.08
CA GLY A 263 24.86 -6.22 0.83
C GLY A 263 23.42 -5.77 0.58
N TRP A 264 22.98 -5.81 -0.67
CA TRP A 264 21.60 -5.49 -1.05
C TRP A 264 20.58 -6.43 -0.41
N GLU A 265 20.78 -7.74 -0.47
CA GLU A 265 19.88 -8.71 0.16
C GLU A 265 19.89 -8.54 1.69
N ASN A 266 21.03 -8.30 2.32
CA ASN A 266 21.11 -8.01 3.76
C ASN A 266 20.29 -6.79 4.15
N ALA A 267 20.29 -5.73 3.33
CA ALA A 267 19.46 -4.53 3.57
C ALA A 267 17.97 -4.86 3.51
N ILE A 268 17.53 -5.69 2.55
CA ILE A 268 16.15 -6.18 2.46
C ILE A 268 15.76 -6.98 3.70
N GLN A 269 16.62 -7.90 4.13
CA GLN A 269 16.38 -8.73 5.31
C GLN A 269 16.40 -7.92 6.61
N GLN A 270 17.17 -6.84 6.67
CA GLN A 270 17.17 -5.91 7.81
C GLN A 270 15.81 -5.20 7.97
N VAL A 271 15.19 -4.77 6.87
CA VAL A 271 13.83 -4.20 6.90
C VAL A 271 12.81 -5.26 7.33
N LEU A 272 12.89 -6.47 6.76
CA LEU A 272 12.00 -7.57 7.15
C LEU A 272 12.13 -7.94 8.62
N ALA A 273 13.35 -7.94 9.16
CA ALA A 273 13.59 -8.20 10.59
C ALA A 273 12.91 -7.13 11.46
N ALA A 274 13.00 -5.85 11.07
CA ALA A 274 12.30 -4.76 11.75
C ALA A 274 10.77 -4.92 11.67
N CYS A 275 10.21 -5.28 10.51
CA CYS A 275 8.78 -5.58 10.40
C CYS A 275 8.36 -6.65 11.42
N LYS A 276 9.10 -7.76 11.50
CA LYS A 276 8.80 -8.86 12.42
C LYS A 276 8.89 -8.44 13.88
N GLU A 277 9.93 -7.69 14.23
CA GLU A 277 10.15 -7.20 15.61
C GLU A 277 9.01 -6.29 16.08
N PHE A 278 8.59 -5.34 15.24
CA PHE A 278 7.54 -4.37 15.57
C PHE A 278 6.13 -4.80 15.14
N LYS A 279 5.97 -6.03 14.61
CA LYS A 279 4.70 -6.62 14.16
C LYS A 279 3.97 -5.74 13.12
N ALA A 280 4.73 -5.10 12.25
CA ALA A 280 4.22 -4.38 11.10
C ALA A 280 4.13 -5.31 9.88
N SER A 281 3.15 -5.10 9.00
CA SER A 281 3.15 -5.74 7.67
C SER A 281 4.38 -5.32 6.88
N CYS A 282 4.95 -6.25 6.14
CA CYS A 282 6.18 -6.01 5.37
C CYS A 282 5.94 -6.11 3.88
N GLY A 283 6.20 -5.04 3.16
CA GLY A 283 6.00 -5.00 1.73
C GLY A 283 7.25 -5.32 0.92
N TYR A 284 7.06 -5.71 -0.36
CA TYR A 284 8.15 -5.95 -1.29
C TYR A 284 7.71 -5.71 -2.73
N PRO A 285 8.54 -5.08 -3.59
CA PRO A 285 8.27 -4.99 -5.02
C PRO A 285 8.66 -6.32 -5.69
N ALA A 286 7.67 -7.20 -5.92
CA ALA A 286 7.90 -8.55 -6.42
C ALA A 286 7.60 -8.72 -7.92
N GLY A 287 8.17 -9.77 -8.48
CA GLY A 287 7.82 -10.31 -9.79
C GLY A 287 7.48 -11.80 -9.71
N ALA A 288 7.15 -12.41 -10.85
CA ALA A 288 6.80 -13.84 -10.91
C ALA A 288 7.95 -14.76 -10.48
N ALA A 289 9.22 -14.29 -10.61
CA ALA A 289 10.40 -15.07 -10.29
C ALA A 289 10.68 -15.17 -8.79
N ASP A 290 10.26 -14.19 -7.98
CA ASP A 290 10.67 -14.07 -6.58
C ASP A 290 9.52 -13.98 -5.58
N ILE A 291 8.28 -13.74 -6.01
CA ILE A 291 7.14 -13.53 -5.11
C ILE A 291 6.93 -14.69 -4.12
N GLU A 292 7.01 -15.94 -4.58
CA GLU A 292 6.83 -17.11 -3.71
C GLU A 292 7.92 -17.18 -2.64
N MET A 293 9.18 -16.94 -3.02
CA MET A 293 10.32 -16.91 -2.10
C MET A 293 10.15 -15.78 -1.07
N ARG A 294 9.74 -14.59 -1.48
CA ARG A 294 9.53 -13.45 -0.60
C ARG A 294 8.37 -13.69 0.37
N MET A 295 7.28 -14.31 -0.08
CA MET A 295 6.18 -14.74 0.81
C MET A 295 6.66 -15.74 1.87
N LYS A 296 7.46 -16.72 1.50
CA LYS A 296 8.05 -17.70 2.45
C LYS A 296 8.98 -17.04 3.46
N GLN A 297 9.64 -15.96 3.12
CA GLN A 297 10.45 -15.16 4.03
C GLN A 297 9.61 -14.39 5.05
N GLY A 298 8.34 -14.06 4.70
CA GLY A 298 7.40 -13.35 5.56
C GLY A 298 7.01 -11.97 5.07
N PHE A 299 7.28 -11.62 3.82
CA PHE A 299 6.67 -10.47 3.17
C PHE A 299 5.20 -10.78 2.87
N ASP A 300 4.31 -9.82 3.11
CA ASP A 300 2.87 -10.01 3.02
C ASP A 300 2.14 -8.94 2.18
N VAL A 301 2.83 -7.86 1.77
CA VAL A 301 2.28 -6.83 0.88
C VAL A 301 3.15 -6.67 -0.36
N PHE A 302 2.56 -6.76 -1.53
CA PHE A 302 3.31 -6.76 -2.79
C PHE A 302 2.89 -5.63 -3.71
N VAL A 303 3.90 -4.91 -4.25
CA VAL A 303 3.75 -3.96 -5.36
C VAL A 303 4.35 -4.60 -6.61
N ILE A 304 3.55 -4.78 -7.64
CA ILE A 304 3.88 -5.59 -8.80
C ILE A 304 3.70 -4.76 -10.07
N GLY A 305 4.57 -4.94 -11.06
CA GLY A 305 4.48 -4.25 -12.35
C GLY A 305 3.21 -4.65 -13.12
N TRP A 306 2.60 -3.70 -13.84
CA TRP A 306 1.45 -3.96 -14.71
C TRP A 306 1.83 -4.80 -15.93
N GLY A 307 0.95 -5.69 -16.36
CA GLY A 307 1.06 -6.52 -17.57
C GLY A 307 1.24 -8.01 -17.26
N GLU A 308 1.32 -8.84 -18.30
CA GLU A 308 1.34 -10.30 -18.19
C GLU A 308 2.32 -10.86 -17.15
N PRO A 309 3.59 -10.39 -17.06
CA PRO A 309 4.49 -10.90 -16.02
C PRO A 309 4.01 -10.58 -14.60
N GLY A 310 3.37 -9.41 -14.42
CA GLY A 310 2.80 -9.01 -13.15
C GLY A 310 1.53 -9.78 -12.83
N PHE A 311 0.66 -10.02 -13.78
CA PHE A 311 -0.55 -10.81 -13.61
C PHE A 311 -0.20 -12.23 -13.15
N LYS A 312 0.80 -12.84 -13.78
CA LYS A 312 1.34 -14.13 -13.35
C LYS A 312 1.89 -14.09 -11.92
N ALA A 313 2.56 -13.01 -11.53
CA ALA A 313 3.05 -12.87 -10.16
C ALA A 313 1.88 -12.82 -9.16
N VAL A 314 0.82 -12.08 -9.45
CA VAL A 314 -0.39 -12.04 -8.61
C VAL A 314 -1.03 -13.43 -8.49
N GLU A 315 -1.18 -14.16 -9.59
CA GLU A 315 -1.73 -15.52 -9.59
C GLU A 315 -0.91 -16.48 -8.73
N ILE A 316 0.42 -16.46 -8.88
CA ILE A 316 1.34 -17.25 -8.03
C ILE A 316 1.16 -16.87 -6.56
N GLY A 317 1.19 -15.57 -6.24
CA GLY A 317 1.06 -15.08 -4.89
C GLY A 317 -0.28 -15.48 -4.25
N ARG A 318 -1.39 -15.33 -4.96
CA ARG A 318 -2.72 -15.75 -4.47
C ARG A 318 -2.78 -17.24 -4.21
N LYS A 319 -2.23 -18.06 -5.11
CA LYS A 319 -2.17 -19.52 -4.92
C LYS A 319 -1.35 -19.89 -3.68
N VAL A 320 -0.17 -19.30 -3.49
CA VAL A 320 0.69 -19.53 -2.31
C VAL A 320 0.01 -19.06 -1.03
N GLY A 321 -0.69 -17.94 -1.08
CA GLY A 321 -1.43 -17.36 0.05
C GLY A 321 -2.82 -17.96 0.30
N ASN A 322 -3.23 -18.98 -0.41
CA ASN A 322 -4.57 -19.61 -0.33
C ASN A 322 -5.71 -18.58 -0.51
N ARG A 323 -5.64 -17.78 -1.58
CA ARG A 323 -6.57 -16.69 -1.88
C ARG A 323 -7.12 -16.78 -3.30
#